data_ffdf99f1c2708a28d5cf27ea74bdbebc
#
_entry.id   ffdf99f1c2708a28d5cf27ea74bdbebc
#
_cell.length_a   1.000
_cell.length_b   1.000
_cell.length_c   1.000
_cell.angle_alpha   90.00
_cell.angle_beta   90.00
_cell.angle_gamma   90.00
#
_symmetry.space_group_name_H-M   'P 1'
#
loop_
_entity.id
_entity.type
_entity.pdbx_description
1 polymer ?
#
loop_
_entity_poly.entity_id
_entity_poly.type
_entity_poly.pdbx_seq_one_letter_code
_entity_poly.pdbx_strand_id
1 'polypeptide(L)' 'SPRQRAMLDFAMKVCENSHAIEETDFTALHAHGFDDEDIWDIAAITAFFGLSNRMASFAGMVPNPEFYAMGRLPKTKA' A
#
# COMPACT_ATOMS: atom_id res chain seq x y z
N SER A 1 -10.99 -9.86 -14.51
CA SER A 1 -11.88 -10.87 -13.94
C SER A 1 -12.54 -10.33 -12.68
N PRO A 2 -13.68 -10.86 -12.32
CA PRO A 2 -14.35 -10.40 -11.10
C PRO A 2 -13.50 -10.57 -9.84
N ARG A 3 -12.73 -11.63 -9.79
CA ARG A 3 -11.88 -11.87 -8.64
C ARG A 3 -10.80 -10.80 -8.53
N GLN A 4 -10.17 -10.46 -9.64
CA GLN A 4 -9.15 -9.42 -9.64
C GLN A 4 -9.76 -8.07 -9.33
N ARG A 5 -10.96 -7.82 -9.83
CA ARG A 5 -11.64 -6.57 -9.55
C ARG A 5 -11.93 -6.42 -8.08
N ALA A 6 -12.39 -7.49 -7.44
CA ALA A 6 -12.66 -7.45 -6.01
C ALA A 6 -11.40 -7.16 -5.21
N MET A 7 -10.29 -7.76 -5.62
CA MET A 7 -9.01 -7.52 -4.96
C MET A 7 -8.59 -6.06 -5.11
N LEU A 8 -8.71 -5.52 -6.32
CA LEU A 8 -8.31 -4.14 -6.56
C LEU A 8 -9.20 -3.16 -5.83
N ASP A 9 -10.50 -3.42 -5.78
CA ASP A 9 -11.41 -2.54 -5.05
C ASP A 9 -11.06 -2.51 -3.57
N PHE A 10 -10.74 -3.67 -3.00
CA PHE A 10 -10.33 -3.73 -1.61
C PHE A 10 -9.01 -2.98 -1.39
N ALA A 11 -8.06 -3.17 -2.30
CA ALA A 11 -6.78 -2.50 -2.19
C ALA A 11 -6.94 -0.98 -2.24
N MET A 12 -7.80 -0.50 -3.11
CA MET A 12 -8.08 0.93 -3.18
C MET A 12 -8.68 1.43 -1.89
N LYS A 13 -9.57 0.65 -1.30
CA LYS A 13 -10.19 1.06 -0.05
C LYS A 13 -9.18 1.10 1.08
N VAL A 14 -8.27 0.14 1.13
CA VAL A 14 -7.20 0.14 2.12
C VAL A 14 -6.35 1.39 1.96
N CYS A 15 -6.08 1.77 0.73
CA CYS A 15 -5.22 2.90 0.45
C CYS A 15 -5.88 4.24 0.74
N GLU A 16 -7.14 4.39 0.36
CA GLU A 16 -7.81 5.68 0.40
C GLU A 16 -8.74 5.89 1.58
N ASN A 17 -9.27 4.82 2.15
CA ASN A 17 -10.27 4.96 3.19
C ASN A 17 -10.23 3.75 4.11
N SER A 18 -9.09 3.48 4.68
CA SER A 18 -8.88 2.25 5.44
C SER A 18 -9.79 2.16 6.67
N HIS A 19 -10.16 3.28 7.25
CA HIS A 19 -11.02 3.24 8.43
C HIS A 19 -12.48 2.93 8.10
N ALA A 20 -12.83 2.85 6.83
CA ALA A 20 -14.17 2.48 6.41
C ALA A 20 -14.28 1.01 6.06
N ILE A 21 -13.21 0.23 6.22
CA ILE A 21 -13.24 -1.19 5.92
C ILE A 21 -14.11 -1.88 6.96
N GLU A 22 -15.01 -2.72 6.47
CA GLU A 22 -15.95 -3.42 7.31
C GLU A 22 -15.93 -4.90 7.04
N GLU A 23 -16.67 -5.64 7.86
CA GLU A 23 -16.70 -7.08 7.70
C GLU A 23 -17.26 -7.50 6.34
N THR A 24 -18.15 -6.72 5.76
CA THR A 24 -18.69 -7.01 4.45
C THR A 24 -17.62 -7.00 3.37
N ASP A 25 -16.56 -6.20 3.56
CA ASP A 25 -15.47 -6.19 2.61
C ASP A 25 -14.73 -7.53 2.62
N PHE A 26 -14.55 -8.10 3.81
CA PHE A 26 -13.92 -9.39 3.93
C PHE A 26 -14.79 -10.49 3.36
N THR A 27 -16.11 -10.42 3.62
CA THR A 27 -17.04 -11.39 3.08
C THR A 27 -16.99 -11.42 1.56
N ALA A 28 -16.91 -10.27 0.95
CA ALA A 28 -16.84 -10.18 -0.51
C ALA A 28 -15.58 -10.86 -1.03
N LEU A 29 -14.45 -10.67 -0.36
CA LEU A 29 -13.22 -11.30 -0.79
C LEU A 29 -13.27 -12.81 -0.58
N HIS A 30 -13.84 -13.25 0.54
CA HIS A 30 -14.00 -14.68 0.78
C HIS A 30 -14.84 -15.33 -0.32
N ALA A 31 -15.86 -14.63 -0.78
CA ALA A 31 -16.72 -15.14 -1.85
C ALA A 31 -15.95 -15.34 -3.14
N HIS A 32 -14.86 -14.59 -3.33
CA HIS A 32 -14.02 -14.74 -4.52
C HIS A 32 -12.84 -15.67 -4.29
N GLY A 33 -12.82 -16.39 -3.18
CA GLY A 33 -11.79 -17.39 -2.96
C GLY A 33 -10.56 -16.93 -2.22
N PHE A 34 -10.56 -15.70 -1.71
CA PHE A 34 -9.44 -15.25 -0.90
C PHE A 34 -9.67 -15.67 0.55
N ASP A 35 -8.67 -16.24 1.17
CA ASP A 35 -8.78 -16.57 2.59
C ASP A 35 -8.24 -15.42 3.43
N ASP A 36 -8.28 -15.57 4.75
CA ASP A 36 -7.87 -14.50 5.64
C ASP A 36 -6.40 -14.12 5.46
N GLU A 37 -5.57 -15.10 5.19
CA GLU A 37 -4.16 -14.83 4.98
C GLU A 37 -3.94 -14.05 3.70
N ASP A 38 -4.69 -14.38 2.65
CA ASP A 38 -4.63 -13.64 1.40
C ASP A 38 -5.04 -12.19 1.61
N ILE A 39 -6.10 -11.98 2.38
CA ILE A 39 -6.61 -10.64 2.65
C ILE A 39 -5.58 -9.83 3.43
N TRP A 40 -4.95 -10.47 4.41
CA TRP A 40 -3.91 -9.82 5.18
C TRP A 40 -2.75 -9.41 4.28
N ASP A 41 -2.35 -10.29 3.38
CA ASP A 41 -1.26 -10.01 2.46
C ASP A 41 -1.59 -8.84 1.54
N ILE A 42 -2.81 -8.82 1.00
CA ILE A 42 -3.24 -7.74 0.13
C ILE A 42 -3.16 -6.42 0.87
N ALA A 43 -3.67 -6.39 2.09
CA ALA A 43 -3.67 -5.16 2.88
C ALA A 43 -2.26 -4.71 3.22
N ALA A 44 -1.41 -5.65 3.61
CA ALA A 44 -0.04 -5.33 4.00
C ALA A 44 0.77 -4.79 2.82
N ILE A 45 0.65 -5.44 1.67
CA ILE A 45 1.37 -5.01 0.48
C ILE A 45 0.87 -3.64 0.02
N THR A 46 -0.44 -3.44 0.06
CA THR A 46 -1.04 -2.18 -0.34
C THR A 46 -0.56 -1.05 0.57
N ALA A 47 -0.53 -1.31 1.87
CA ALA A 47 -0.08 -0.30 2.83
C ALA A 47 1.39 0.04 2.62
N PHE A 48 2.19 -0.98 2.32
CA PHE A 48 3.61 -0.77 2.08
C PHE A 48 3.83 0.11 0.85
N PHE A 49 3.12 -0.18 -0.25
CA PHE A 49 3.27 0.63 -1.44
C PHE A 49 2.72 2.04 -1.22
N GLY A 50 1.65 2.17 -0.46
CA GLY A 50 1.11 3.49 -0.14
C GLY A 50 2.11 4.33 0.64
N LEU A 51 2.79 3.73 1.60
CA LEU A 51 3.82 4.41 2.36
C LEU A 51 4.97 4.80 1.44
N SER A 52 5.41 3.88 0.61
CA SER A 52 6.52 4.14 -0.30
C SER A 52 6.21 5.29 -1.24
N ASN A 53 5.00 5.32 -1.78
CA ASN A 53 4.60 6.39 -2.68
C ASN A 53 4.54 7.73 -1.97
N ARG A 54 4.04 7.74 -0.74
CA ARG A 54 3.98 8.98 0.02
C ARG A 54 5.35 9.50 0.36
N MET A 55 6.28 8.61 0.68
CA MET A 55 7.65 9.02 0.95
C MET A 55 8.31 9.57 -0.29
N ALA A 56 8.05 8.97 -1.44
CA ALA A 56 8.60 9.47 -2.70
C ALA A 56 8.06 10.85 -3.02
N SER A 57 6.77 11.07 -2.77
CA SER A 57 6.16 12.38 -3.02
C SER A 57 6.75 13.42 -2.08
N PHE A 58 6.94 13.06 -0.83
CA PHE A 58 7.52 13.97 0.14
C PHE A 58 8.95 14.34 -0.27
N ALA A 59 9.73 13.36 -0.66
CA ALA A 59 11.11 13.60 -1.10
C ALA A 59 11.15 14.49 -2.33
N GLY A 60 10.18 14.34 -3.22
CA GLY A 60 10.09 15.19 -4.39
C GLY A 60 9.75 16.63 -4.06
N MET A 61 9.04 16.85 -2.96
CA MET A 61 8.68 18.18 -2.54
C MET A 61 9.84 18.89 -1.84
N VAL A 62 10.81 18.13 -1.39
CA VAL A 62 11.96 18.68 -0.68
C VAL A 62 13.20 18.30 -1.47
N PRO A 63 13.47 19.00 -2.56
CA PRO A 63 14.57 18.64 -3.47
C PRO A 63 15.93 18.94 -2.86
N ASN A 64 16.35 18.10 -1.96
CA ASN A 64 17.61 18.27 -1.26
C ASN A 64 18.45 17.02 -1.50
N PRO A 65 19.59 17.16 -2.18
CA PRO A 65 20.42 15.99 -2.47
C PRO A 65 20.81 15.22 -1.23
N GLU A 66 21.08 15.90 -0.15
CA GLU A 66 21.44 15.23 1.08
C GLU A 66 20.28 14.40 1.63
N PHE A 67 19.08 14.91 1.47
CA PHE A 67 17.91 14.18 1.93
C PHE A 67 17.76 12.87 1.17
N TYR A 68 17.95 12.90 -0.15
CA TYR A 68 17.88 11.69 -0.94
C TYR A 68 18.98 10.71 -0.53
N ALA A 69 20.17 11.24 -0.30
CA ALA A 69 21.29 10.38 0.07
C ALA A 69 21.04 9.67 1.37
N MET A 70 20.43 10.35 2.31
CA MET A 70 20.18 9.75 3.62
C MET A 70 19.30 8.51 3.53
N GLY A 71 18.39 8.49 2.59
CA GLY A 71 17.45 7.39 2.49
C GLY A 71 17.85 6.29 1.56
N ARG A 72 18.77 6.56 0.62
CA ARG A 72 19.05 5.59 -0.38
C ARG A 72 20.48 5.28 -0.61
N LEU A 73 21.35 6.21 -0.44
CA LEU A 73 22.73 6.00 -0.74
C LEU A 73 23.51 5.75 0.51
N PRO A 74 24.55 4.97 0.44
CA PRO A 74 25.43 4.82 1.60
C PRO A 74 26.02 6.18 1.88
N LYS A 75 26.43 6.35 3.09
CA LYS A 75 26.96 7.63 3.45
C LYS A 75 28.31 7.78 2.98
N THR A 76 28.62 7.23 1.90
CA THR A 76 29.97 7.31 1.44
C THR A 76 30.37 8.69 1.13
N LYS A 77 29.43 9.50 0.71
CA LYS A 77 29.83 10.77 0.34
C LYS A 77 29.94 11.58 1.46
N ALA A 78 29.73 11.19 2.48
CA ALA A 78 29.83 12.05 3.63
C ALA A 78 30.82 13.16 3.48
#